data_527afe1390148d037d3bb84aa36b2b20
#
_entry.id   527afe1390148d037d3bb84aa36b2b20
#
_cell.length_a   1.000
_cell.length_b   1.000
_cell.length_c   1.000
_cell.angle_alpha   90.00
_cell.angle_beta   90.00
_cell.angle_gamma   90.00
#
_symmetry.space_group_name_H-M   'P 1'
#
loop_
_entity.id
_entity.type
_entity.pdbx_description
1 polymer ?
#
loop_
_entity_poly.entity_id
_entity_poly.type
_entity_poly.pdbx_seq_one_letter_code
_entity_poly.pdbx_strand_id
1 'polypeptide(L)'
;MYPKNIQQLMMPENLKLGMMIQKHRQAFLNGDTEYDYHAFVLGQSPFHTPYAMQEALASSAKHSFYSPAKGIEQLTDEVIAFHQRHFDVSLTPDRLVIGNGTKMIMFMLLSMLDGHYLVPAPAWIGYVPILDYLGRRYDTLRLTEETHYKVTPKQLEDWMAQTEKTPIFILNNPHNPTGALYTKAELEALVEVCQKHQAFVISDEIYALVTYLQDHFVSMAKLYPERTFVTNGISKDRSAAGYRLGTCILPSVNTSQYKDTYVAFASTLYTNVSTPIQHAAITAYQANAQIEDYMATTRDIHRMVGQYFSKKMGALPSIDVSMPEGGFYFVIDFNRLKPALKKHHITDGPSLTEALLKAPYRVALVMGESIACAKDDLLARIAFIDYDGETIYQRYQAHPPKTPDAEARFIETHMAHMVRGFDQILTFIEDHT
;
A
#
# COMPACT_ATOMS: atom_id res chain seq x y z
N MET A 1 -23.62 -25.58 -2.64
CA MET A 1 -22.84 -25.60 -1.37
C MET A 1 -21.40 -25.18 -1.70
N TYR A 2 -20.90 -24.16 -1.04
CA TYR A 2 -19.55 -23.63 -1.32
C TYR A 2 -18.49 -24.40 -0.54
N PRO A 3 -17.24 -24.56 -1.08
CA PRO A 3 -16.09 -25.05 -0.32
C PRO A 3 -15.82 -24.22 0.93
N LYS A 4 -15.21 -24.82 1.96
CA LYS A 4 -14.99 -24.19 3.27
C LYS A 4 -14.17 -22.87 3.17
N ASN A 5 -13.13 -22.85 2.36
CA ASN A 5 -12.31 -21.66 2.11
C ASN A 5 -13.08 -20.51 1.44
N ILE A 6 -14.07 -20.82 0.59
CA ILE A 6 -14.95 -19.79 0.00
C ILE A 6 -15.94 -19.24 1.03
N GLN A 7 -16.46 -20.11 1.94
CA GLN A 7 -17.36 -19.66 3.00
C GLN A 7 -16.71 -18.71 4.01
N GLN A 8 -15.40 -18.81 4.16
CA GLN A 8 -14.60 -17.96 5.07
C GLN A 8 -14.21 -16.61 4.47
N LEU A 9 -14.38 -16.41 3.15
CA LEU A 9 -14.07 -15.14 2.51
C LEU A 9 -15.02 -14.05 3.00
N MET A 10 -14.42 -12.99 3.55
CA MET A 10 -15.13 -11.79 3.98
C MET A 10 -14.82 -10.64 3.03
N MET A 11 -15.82 -9.81 2.77
CA MET A 11 -15.54 -8.55 2.07
C MET A 11 -14.64 -7.69 2.96
N PRO A 12 -13.51 -7.19 2.45
CA PRO A 12 -12.60 -6.32 3.22
C PRO A 12 -13.34 -5.11 3.81
N GLU A 13 -13.05 -4.79 5.06
CA GLU A 13 -13.72 -3.71 5.81
C GLU A 13 -13.62 -2.36 5.09
N ASN A 14 -12.45 -2.02 4.58
CA ASN A 14 -12.25 -0.79 3.83
C ASN A 14 -13.17 -0.67 2.59
N LEU A 15 -13.53 -1.78 1.96
CA LEU A 15 -14.49 -1.79 0.85
C LEU A 15 -15.92 -1.65 1.35
N LYS A 16 -16.30 -2.33 2.43
CA LYS A 16 -17.65 -2.19 3.04
C LYS A 16 -17.90 -0.75 3.46
N LEU A 17 -16.96 -0.18 4.22
CA LEU A 17 -17.04 1.22 4.67
C LEU A 17 -17.01 2.18 3.48
N GLY A 18 -16.13 1.95 2.50
CA GLY A 18 -16.06 2.77 1.30
C GLY A 18 -17.36 2.80 0.51
N MET A 19 -18.02 1.65 0.31
CA MET A 19 -19.34 1.58 -0.36
C MET A 19 -20.44 2.30 0.44
N MET A 20 -20.46 2.13 1.76
CA MET A 20 -21.41 2.81 2.63
C MET A 20 -21.24 4.33 2.52
N ILE A 21 -20.02 4.82 2.63
CA ILE A 21 -19.69 6.25 2.58
C ILE A 21 -19.99 6.82 1.19
N GLN A 22 -19.64 6.13 0.11
CA GLN A 22 -19.93 6.59 -1.25
C GLN A 22 -21.43 6.76 -1.48
N LYS A 23 -22.24 5.80 -1.02
CA LYS A 23 -23.71 5.91 -1.08
C LYS A 23 -24.22 7.10 -0.28
N HIS A 24 -23.68 7.33 0.92
CA HIS A 24 -24.06 8.44 1.77
C HIS A 24 -23.62 9.80 1.18
N ARG A 25 -22.41 9.88 0.63
CA ARG A 25 -21.90 11.09 -0.05
C ARG A 25 -22.78 11.47 -1.24
N GLN A 26 -23.27 10.48 -2.00
CA GLN A 26 -24.22 10.77 -3.08
C GLN A 26 -25.53 11.34 -2.54
N ALA A 27 -26.08 10.81 -1.44
CA ALA A 27 -27.27 11.35 -0.79
C ALA A 27 -27.03 12.77 -0.26
N PHE A 28 -25.87 13.05 0.32
CA PHE A 28 -25.46 14.38 0.76
C PHE A 28 -25.40 15.38 -0.41
N LEU A 29 -24.77 15.00 -1.52
CA LEU A 29 -24.69 15.85 -2.72
C LEU A 29 -26.06 16.12 -3.35
N ASN A 30 -27.00 15.19 -3.22
CA ASN A 30 -28.38 15.36 -3.69
C ASN A 30 -29.24 16.19 -2.71
N GLY A 31 -28.72 16.52 -1.51
CA GLY A 31 -29.51 17.22 -0.46
C GLY A 31 -30.45 16.31 0.35
N ASP A 32 -30.31 14.98 0.22
CA ASP A 32 -31.11 13.99 0.96
C ASP A 32 -30.65 13.83 2.42
N THR A 33 -29.44 14.29 2.75
CA THR A 33 -28.89 14.29 4.12
C THR A 33 -28.15 15.60 4.39
N GLU A 34 -28.06 15.99 5.68
CA GLU A 34 -27.44 17.25 6.12
C GLU A 34 -25.93 17.14 6.38
N TYR A 35 -25.35 15.93 6.29
CA TYR A 35 -23.95 15.69 6.61
C TYR A 35 -23.30 14.69 5.66
N ASP A 36 -21.96 14.74 5.57
CA ASP A 36 -21.11 13.73 4.92
C ASP A 36 -20.17 13.10 5.94
N TYR A 37 -19.60 11.94 5.60
CA TYR A 37 -18.56 11.27 6.37
C TYR A 37 -17.17 11.70 5.95
N HIS A 38 -16.23 11.73 6.90
CA HIS A 38 -14.81 11.87 6.64
C HIS A 38 -14.19 10.47 6.42
N ALA A 39 -13.71 10.20 5.20
CA ALA A 39 -13.39 8.85 4.74
C ALA A 39 -11.88 8.60 4.62
N PHE A 40 -11.27 8.10 5.68
CA PHE A 40 -9.84 7.73 5.68
C PHE A 40 -9.60 6.24 5.44
N VAL A 41 -10.48 5.58 4.66
CA VAL A 41 -10.51 4.09 4.52
C VAL A 41 -9.94 3.58 3.20
N LEU A 42 -10.08 4.30 2.09
CA LEU A 42 -9.68 3.82 0.77
C LEU A 42 -8.23 4.20 0.46
N GLY A 43 -7.45 3.22 0.02
CA GLY A 43 -6.06 3.39 -0.37
C GLY A 43 -5.88 3.55 -1.88
N GLN A 44 -6.56 4.50 -2.48
CA GLN A 44 -6.45 4.82 -3.90
C GLN A 44 -5.95 6.26 -4.05
N SER A 45 -4.92 6.48 -4.87
CA SER A 45 -4.46 7.84 -5.18
C SER A 45 -5.64 8.73 -5.61
N PRO A 46 -5.77 9.95 -5.08
CA PRO A 46 -6.87 10.85 -5.40
C PRO A 46 -6.69 11.56 -6.73
N PHE A 47 -5.51 11.46 -7.35
CA PHE A 47 -5.17 12.12 -8.60
C PHE A 47 -5.61 11.33 -9.82
N HIS A 48 -5.82 12.02 -10.93
CA HIS A 48 -6.01 11.37 -12.23
C HIS A 48 -4.69 10.79 -12.74
N THR A 49 -4.78 9.74 -13.55
CA THR A 49 -3.63 9.18 -14.28
C THR A 49 -2.98 10.26 -15.17
N PRO A 50 -1.64 10.32 -15.29
CA PRO A 50 -0.96 11.30 -16.15
C PRO A 50 -1.54 11.36 -17.56
N TYR A 51 -1.68 12.58 -18.11
CA TYR A 51 -2.31 12.79 -19.42
C TYR A 51 -1.65 11.97 -20.53
N ALA A 52 -0.31 11.89 -20.56
CA ALA A 52 0.40 11.08 -21.53
C ALA A 52 0.00 9.59 -21.51
N MET A 53 -0.35 9.05 -20.33
CA MET A 53 -0.85 7.68 -20.20
C MET A 53 -2.30 7.55 -20.68
N GLN A 54 -3.14 8.59 -20.48
CA GLN A 54 -4.51 8.60 -20.98
C GLN A 54 -4.54 8.60 -22.51
N GLU A 55 -3.70 9.42 -23.15
CA GLU A 55 -3.54 9.44 -24.61
C GLU A 55 -2.99 8.11 -25.14
N ALA A 56 -1.98 7.55 -24.45
CA ALA A 56 -1.43 6.25 -24.80
C ALA A 56 -2.50 5.14 -24.73
N LEU A 57 -3.40 5.17 -23.72
CA LEU A 57 -4.49 4.21 -23.64
C LEU A 57 -5.50 4.40 -24.78
N ALA A 58 -5.89 5.63 -25.10
CA ALA A 58 -6.81 5.91 -26.19
C ALA A 58 -6.27 5.39 -27.54
N SER A 59 -4.98 5.62 -27.80
CA SER A 59 -4.32 5.14 -29.01
C SER A 59 -4.09 3.63 -29.05
N SER A 60 -4.03 3.00 -27.88
CA SER A 60 -3.82 1.55 -27.72
C SER A 60 -5.08 0.70 -27.79
N ALA A 61 -6.27 1.32 -27.82
CA ALA A 61 -7.55 0.60 -27.86
C ALA A 61 -7.68 -0.39 -29.04
N LYS A 62 -6.94 -0.16 -30.14
CA LYS A 62 -6.89 -1.03 -31.32
C LYS A 62 -6.20 -2.39 -31.10
N HIS A 63 -5.41 -2.56 -30.03
CA HIS A 63 -4.70 -3.80 -29.74
C HIS A 63 -5.62 -4.83 -29.07
N SER A 64 -6.42 -5.52 -29.86
CA SER A 64 -7.49 -6.40 -29.41
C SER A 64 -7.14 -7.90 -29.35
N PHE A 65 -5.96 -8.29 -29.80
CA PHE A 65 -5.53 -9.69 -29.79
C PHE A 65 -4.89 -10.10 -28.46
N TYR A 66 -4.89 -11.40 -28.18
CA TYR A 66 -4.15 -11.95 -27.05
C TYR A 66 -2.66 -11.64 -27.14
N SER A 67 -2.06 -11.36 -26.01
CA SER A 67 -0.62 -11.18 -25.84
C SER A 67 -0.02 -12.32 -25.02
N PRO A 68 1.32 -12.47 -24.98
CA PRO A 68 1.97 -13.46 -24.13
C PRO A 68 1.60 -13.29 -22.65
N ALA A 69 1.38 -14.40 -21.94
CA ALA A 69 1.03 -14.39 -20.50
C ALA A 69 2.11 -13.75 -19.61
N LYS A 70 3.38 -13.76 -20.04
CA LYS A 70 4.49 -13.08 -19.37
C LYS A 70 4.51 -11.57 -19.55
N GLY A 71 3.71 -11.03 -20.46
CA GLY A 71 3.74 -9.65 -20.94
C GLY A 71 4.36 -9.49 -22.34
N ILE A 72 4.10 -8.35 -22.98
CA ILE A 72 4.69 -8.00 -24.27
C ILE A 72 6.15 -7.58 -24.09
N GLU A 73 7.00 -7.92 -25.06
CA GLU A 73 8.45 -7.71 -24.99
C GLU A 73 8.81 -6.23 -24.83
N GLN A 74 8.22 -5.36 -25.63
CA GLN A 74 8.46 -3.92 -25.55
C GLN A 74 8.17 -3.33 -24.16
N LEU A 75 7.10 -3.78 -23.48
CA LEU A 75 6.82 -3.35 -22.10
C LEU A 75 7.86 -3.91 -21.12
N THR A 76 8.27 -5.16 -21.32
CA THR A 76 9.31 -5.79 -20.50
C THR A 76 10.61 -4.99 -20.54
N ASP A 77 11.05 -4.58 -21.74
CA ASP A 77 12.27 -3.80 -21.95
C ASP A 77 12.20 -2.43 -21.26
N GLU A 78 11.05 -1.73 -21.38
CA GLU A 78 10.86 -0.43 -20.72
C GLU A 78 10.81 -0.56 -19.17
N VAL A 79 10.20 -1.62 -18.65
CA VAL A 79 10.20 -1.89 -17.19
C VAL A 79 11.61 -2.17 -16.69
N ILE A 80 12.43 -2.92 -17.44
CA ILE A 80 13.85 -3.16 -17.12
C ILE A 80 14.62 -1.85 -17.08
N ALA A 81 14.47 -1.03 -18.14
CA ALA A 81 15.12 0.27 -18.21
C ALA A 81 14.69 1.21 -17.06
N PHE A 82 13.40 1.16 -16.70
CA PHE A 82 12.85 1.91 -15.56
C PHE A 82 13.47 1.49 -14.24
N HIS A 83 13.58 0.20 -13.95
CA HIS A 83 14.24 -0.29 -12.73
C HIS A 83 15.71 0.09 -12.66
N GLN A 84 16.41 0.10 -13.80
CA GLN A 84 17.80 0.59 -13.85
C GLN A 84 17.87 2.08 -13.54
N ARG A 85 16.97 2.91 -14.10
CA ARG A 85 16.99 4.38 -13.89
C ARG A 85 16.65 4.78 -12.45
N HIS A 86 15.61 4.17 -11.88
CA HIS A 86 15.05 4.62 -10.59
C HIS A 86 15.63 3.91 -9.38
N PHE A 87 16.09 2.66 -9.54
CA PHE A 87 16.47 1.81 -8.40
C PHE A 87 17.89 1.24 -8.52
N ASP A 88 18.59 1.54 -9.61
CA ASP A 88 19.92 0.95 -9.92
C ASP A 88 19.89 -0.59 -9.82
N VAL A 89 18.85 -1.19 -10.40
CA VAL A 89 18.61 -2.63 -10.46
C VAL A 89 18.75 -3.11 -11.90
N SER A 90 19.79 -3.90 -12.17
CA SER A 90 19.99 -4.51 -13.48
C SER A 90 19.22 -5.81 -13.58
N LEU A 91 18.39 -5.97 -14.61
CA LEU A 91 17.53 -7.12 -14.82
C LEU A 91 17.73 -7.70 -16.21
N THR A 92 17.54 -9.02 -16.32
CA THR A 92 17.35 -9.68 -17.60
C THR A 92 15.86 -9.91 -17.87
N PRO A 93 15.43 -10.00 -19.17
CA PRO A 93 14.02 -10.25 -19.50
C PRO A 93 13.43 -11.54 -18.90
N ASP A 94 14.30 -12.50 -18.55
CA ASP A 94 13.87 -13.74 -17.90
C ASP A 94 13.47 -13.56 -16.45
N ARG A 95 13.96 -12.53 -15.79
CA ARG A 95 13.64 -12.21 -14.40
C ARG A 95 12.42 -11.32 -14.24
N LEU A 96 11.74 -10.93 -15.30
CA LEU A 96 10.59 -10.03 -15.22
C LEU A 96 9.34 -10.66 -15.82
N VAL A 97 8.22 -10.54 -15.13
CA VAL A 97 6.89 -10.90 -15.61
C VAL A 97 5.89 -9.77 -15.36
N ILE A 98 4.94 -9.61 -16.28
CA ILE A 98 3.83 -8.66 -16.16
C ILE A 98 2.61 -9.40 -15.62
N GLY A 99 1.89 -8.80 -14.68
CA GLY A 99 0.73 -9.41 -14.05
C GLY A 99 -0.48 -8.47 -13.95
N ASN A 100 -1.63 -9.04 -13.64
CA ASN A 100 -2.91 -8.32 -13.55
C ASN A 100 -3.04 -7.53 -12.22
N GLY A 101 -2.09 -6.58 -12.02
CA GLY A 101 -1.91 -5.80 -10.80
C GLY A 101 -1.25 -6.61 -9.66
N THR A 102 -0.62 -5.90 -8.73
CA THR A 102 0.14 -6.53 -7.63
C THR A 102 -0.68 -7.47 -6.75
N LYS A 103 -2.00 -7.24 -6.58
CA LYS A 103 -2.87 -8.16 -5.82
C LYS A 103 -2.94 -9.55 -6.45
N MET A 104 -3.08 -9.65 -7.77
CA MET A 104 -3.08 -10.95 -8.46
C MET A 104 -1.70 -11.59 -8.45
N ILE A 105 -0.65 -10.79 -8.63
CA ILE A 105 0.74 -11.28 -8.51
C ILE A 105 0.97 -11.85 -7.10
N MET A 106 0.57 -11.13 -6.06
CA MET A 106 0.68 -11.61 -4.66
C MET A 106 -0.07 -12.92 -4.45
N PHE A 107 -1.33 -13.02 -4.93
CA PHE A 107 -2.09 -14.28 -4.87
C PHE A 107 -1.33 -15.43 -5.53
N MET A 108 -0.75 -15.19 -6.70
CA MET A 108 0.01 -16.21 -7.42
C MET A 108 1.28 -16.62 -6.67
N LEU A 109 2.06 -15.66 -6.16
CA LEU A 109 3.27 -15.94 -5.38
C LEU A 109 2.95 -16.75 -4.12
N LEU A 110 1.93 -16.34 -3.34
CA LEU A 110 1.49 -17.06 -2.14
C LEU A 110 0.93 -18.46 -2.47
N SER A 111 0.40 -18.64 -3.69
CA SER A 111 -0.04 -19.97 -4.17
C SER A 111 1.12 -20.87 -4.60
N MET A 112 2.16 -20.31 -5.24
CA MET A 112 3.29 -21.05 -5.81
C MET A 112 4.32 -21.47 -4.79
N LEU A 113 4.51 -20.68 -3.74
CA LEU A 113 5.53 -20.90 -2.74
C LEU A 113 4.99 -21.74 -1.58
N ASP A 114 5.64 -22.86 -1.28
CA ASP A 114 5.32 -23.65 -0.09
C ASP A 114 6.37 -23.35 1.00
N GLY A 115 5.89 -22.83 2.15
CA GLY A 115 6.74 -22.42 3.25
C GLY A 115 5.94 -21.95 4.45
N HIS A 116 6.65 -21.36 5.40
CA HIS A 116 6.08 -20.69 6.55
C HIS A 116 6.27 -19.19 6.39
N TYR A 117 5.17 -18.44 6.42
CA TYR A 117 5.18 -17.01 6.12
C TYR A 117 5.28 -16.18 7.40
N LEU A 118 6.09 -15.12 7.39
CA LEU A 118 6.05 -14.05 8.37
C LEU A 118 5.32 -12.84 7.77
N VAL A 119 4.26 -12.40 8.45
CA VAL A 119 3.50 -11.19 8.12
C VAL A 119 3.72 -10.15 9.21
N PRO A 120 4.55 -9.12 9.00
CA PRO A 120 4.64 -7.99 9.93
C PRO A 120 3.29 -7.28 10.06
N ALA A 121 2.80 -7.07 11.29
CA ALA A 121 1.51 -6.46 11.60
C ALA A 121 1.69 -5.14 12.39
N PRO A 122 1.01 -4.05 12.05
CA PRO A 122 -0.06 -3.96 11.05
C PRO A 122 0.44 -4.24 9.62
N ALA A 123 -0.45 -4.71 8.75
CA ALA A 123 -0.10 -5.13 7.39
C ALA A 123 -1.11 -4.63 6.35
N TRP A 124 -0.75 -4.72 5.08
CA TRP A 124 -1.74 -4.54 4.02
C TRP A 124 -2.88 -5.56 4.17
N ILE A 125 -4.12 -5.08 4.14
CA ILE A 125 -5.35 -5.83 4.37
C ILE A 125 -5.53 -7.09 3.49
N GLY A 126 -4.69 -7.26 2.45
CA GLY A 126 -4.79 -8.37 1.50
C GLY A 126 -3.95 -9.59 1.84
N TYR A 127 -2.87 -9.51 2.64
CA TYR A 127 -1.97 -10.65 2.84
C TYR A 127 -2.65 -11.80 3.58
N VAL A 128 -3.14 -11.54 4.79
CA VAL A 128 -3.75 -12.56 5.65
C VAL A 128 -4.96 -13.24 4.98
N PRO A 129 -5.94 -12.52 4.40
CA PRO A 129 -7.06 -13.19 3.74
C PRO A 129 -6.67 -14.07 2.55
N ILE A 130 -5.57 -13.76 1.84
CA ILE A 130 -5.07 -14.63 0.77
C ILE A 130 -4.41 -15.89 1.37
N LEU A 131 -3.60 -15.75 2.41
CA LEU A 131 -2.95 -16.87 3.10
C LEU A 131 -4.00 -17.83 3.69
N ASP A 132 -5.03 -17.28 4.35
CA ASP A 132 -6.16 -18.06 4.89
C ASP A 132 -6.93 -18.82 3.79
N TYR A 133 -7.25 -18.12 2.69
CA TYR A 133 -7.93 -18.73 1.55
C TYR A 133 -7.13 -19.90 0.96
N LEU A 134 -5.80 -19.76 0.90
CA LEU A 134 -4.88 -20.77 0.38
C LEU A 134 -4.50 -21.84 1.42
N GLY A 135 -4.93 -21.71 2.68
CA GLY A 135 -4.55 -22.60 3.78
C GLY A 135 -3.04 -22.61 4.06
N ARG A 136 -2.39 -21.46 3.90
CA ARG A 136 -0.94 -21.33 4.13
C ARG A 136 -0.65 -21.12 5.61
N ARG A 137 0.46 -21.69 6.10
CA ARG A 137 0.94 -21.46 7.46
C ARG A 137 1.64 -20.10 7.53
N TYR A 138 1.22 -19.26 8.46
CA TYR A 138 1.85 -17.96 8.71
C TYR A 138 1.83 -17.62 10.20
N ASP A 139 2.75 -16.74 10.60
CA ASP A 139 2.73 -16.03 11.87
C ASP A 139 2.65 -14.53 11.60
N THR A 140 2.04 -13.81 12.54
CA THR A 140 2.07 -12.34 12.56
C THR A 140 3.08 -11.86 13.59
N LEU A 141 3.86 -10.85 13.23
CA LEU A 141 4.77 -10.16 14.13
C LEU A 141 4.27 -8.75 14.38
N ARG A 142 3.85 -8.46 15.62
CA ARG A 142 3.36 -7.12 15.99
C ARG A 142 4.51 -6.12 15.95
N LEU A 143 4.38 -5.09 15.12
CA LEU A 143 5.27 -3.93 15.03
C LEU A 143 4.74 -2.82 15.93
N THR A 144 5.64 -2.10 16.59
CA THR A 144 5.32 -1.02 17.53
C THR A 144 6.09 0.26 17.19
N GLU A 145 5.71 1.35 17.80
CA GLU A 145 6.40 2.62 17.70
C GLU A 145 7.86 2.53 18.17
N GLU A 146 8.16 1.70 19.17
CA GLU A 146 9.53 1.46 19.69
C GLU A 146 10.51 0.96 18.61
N THR A 147 10.02 0.23 17.61
CA THR A 147 10.80 -0.21 16.45
C THR A 147 10.51 0.63 15.21
N HIS A 148 9.86 1.78 15.36
CA HIS A 148 9.39 2.61 14.24
C HIS A 148 8.56 1.80 13.23
N TYR A 149 7.76 0.85 13.73
CA TYR A 149 6.95 -0.08 12.94
C TYR A 149 7.75 -0.88 11.88
N LYS A 150 8.99 -1.24 12.21
CA LYS A 150 9.88 -2.05 11.38
C LYS A 150 10.21 -3.37 12.07
N VAL A 151 10.47 -4.41 11.29
CA VAL A 151 11.02 -5.68 11.78
C VAL A 151 12.50 -5.46 12.06
N THR A 152 12.96 -5.85 13.23
CA THR A 152 14.37 -5.83 13.57
C THR A 152 15.07 -7.14 13.16
N PRO A 153 16.39 -7.11 12.90
CA PRO A 153 17.15 -8.34 12.60
C PRO A 153 17.01 -9.41 13.68
N LYS A 154 16.95 -9.00 14.96
CA LYS A 154 16.76 -9.93 16.07
C LYS A 154 15.39 -10.61 16.02
N GLN A 155 14.32 -9.87 15.81
CA GLN A 155 12.97 -10.43 15.70
C GLN A 155 12.88 -11.41 14.52
N LEU A 156 13.49 -11.06 13.38
CA LEU A 156 13.52 -11.91 12.19
C LEU A 156 14.33 -13.20 12.45
N GLU A 157 15.48 -13.08 13.08
CA GLU A 157 16.34 -14.23 13.46
C GLU A 157 15.61 -15.16 14.43
N ASP A 158 15.02 -14.61 15.49
CA ASP A 158 14.30 -15.39 16.50
C ASP A 158 13.13 -16.18 15.89
N TRP A 159 12.43 -15.59 14.93
CA TRP A 159 11.36 -16.27 14.20
C TRP A 159 11.87 -17.33 13.25
N MET A 160 12.89 -17.03 12.43
CA MET A 160 13.42 -17.97 11.45
C MET A 160 14.08 -19.19 12.11
N ALA A 161 14.74 -19.00 13.26
CA ALA A 161 15.34 -20.08 14.02
C ALA A 161 14.34 -21.12 14.54
N GLN A 162 13.05 -20.73 14.69
CA GLN A 162 11.98 -21.62 15.16
C GLN A 162 11.15 -22.21 14.02
N THR A 163 11.43 -21.81 12.78
CA THR A 163 10.65 -22.21 11.61
C THR A 163 11.17 -23.52 11.03
N GLU A 164 10.31 -24.54 10.99
CA GLU A 164 10.65 -25.89 10.50
C GLU A 164 10.60 -26.03 8.98
N LYS A 165 9.87 -25.14 8.29
CA LYS A 165 9.73 -25.09 6.83
C LYS A 165 10.58 -23.95 6.26
N THR A 166 10.69 -23.89 4.94
CA THR A 166 11.32 -22.76 4.26
C THR A 166 10.69 -21.45 4.73
N PRO A 167 11.47 -20.55 5.36
CA PRO A 167 10.94 -19.26 5.81
C PRO A 167 10.69 -18.33 4.62
N ILE A 168 9.55 -17.66 4.65
CA ILE A 168 9.15 -16.67 3.64
C ILE A 168 8.77 -15.37 4.36
N PHE A 169 9.57 -14.34 4.17
CA PHE A 169 9.36 -13.03 4.78
C PHE A 169 8.62 -12.10 3.82
N ILE A 170 7.45 -11.59 4.22
CA ILE A 170 6.73 -10.56 3.46
C ILE A 170 7.21 -9.19 3.95
N LEU A 171 7.90 -8.46 3.09
CA LEU A 171 8.40 -7.11 3.35
C LEU A 171 7.61 -6.12 2.47
N ASN A 172 6.93 -5.16 3.07
CA ASN A 172 6.31 -4.05 2.35
C ASN A 172 7.09 -2.76 2.62
N ASN A 173 7.71 -2.18 1.61
CA ASN A 173 8.59 -1.03 1.74
C ASN A 173 8.42 -0.04 0.57
N PRO A 174 7.99 1.21 0.78
CA PRO A 174 7.43 1.79 2.01
C PRO A 174 6.20 1.04 2.53
N HIS A 175 6.01 1.07 3.85
CA HIS A 175 5.06 0.20 4.54
C HIS A 175 3.62 0.75 4.54
N ASN A 176 2.67 -0.04 4.08
CA ASN A 176 1.23 0.15 4.30
C ASN A 176 0.81 -0.77 5.45
N PRO A 177 0.41 -0.22 6.63
CA PRO A 177 -0.25 1.08 6.76
C PRO A 177 0.56 2.20 7.45
N THR A 178 1.78 1.99 7.87
CA THR A 178 2.46 2.94 8.80
C THR A 178 3.23 4.06 8.11
N GLY A 179 3.48 3.93 6.81
CA GLY A 179 4.34 4.85 6.06
C GLY A 179 5.83 4.72 6.35
N ALA A 180 6.24 3.75 7.18
CA ALA A 180 7.64 3.53 7.53
C ALA A 180 8.48 3.13 6.32
N LEU A 181 9.72 3.61 6.28
CA LEU A 181 10.71 3.31 5.25
C LEU A 181 11.95 2.71 5.88
N TYR A 182 12.39 1.57 5.40
CA TYR A 182 13.67 0.98 5.82
C TYR A 182 14.84 1.70 5.19
N THR A 183 15.85 2.03 5.98
CA THR A 183 17.14 2.49 5.49
C THR A 183 17.90 1.34 4.82
N LYS A 184 18.89 1.68 4.00
CA LYS A 184 19.76 0.68 3.38
C LYS A 184 20.43 -0.23 4.42
N ALA A 185 20.95 0.33 5.51
CA ALA A 185 21.62 -0.43 6.56
C ALA A 185 20.67 -1.40 7.29
N GLU A 186 19.41 -0.98 7.55
CA GLU A 186 18.39 -1.86 8.12
C GLU A 186 18.06 -3.02 7.19
N LEU A 187 17.91 -2.75 5.88
CA LEU A 187 17.66 -3.79 4.89
C LEU A 187 18.83 -4.77 4.76
N GLU A 188 20.08 -4.26 4.73
CA GLU A 188 21.29 -5.10 4.69
C GLU A 188 21.37 -6.03 5.90
N ALA A 189 21.06 -5.54 7.10
CA ALA A 189 21.01 -6.36 8.30
C ALA A 189 19.91 -7.45 8.27
N LEU A 190 18.73 -7.15 7.68
CA LEU A 190 17.71 -8.16 7.45
C LEU A 190 18.13 -9.18 6.40
N VAL A 191 18.86 -8.76 5.36
CA VAL A 191 19.40 -9.65 4.31
C VAL A 191 20.38 -10.65 4.89
N GLU A 192 21.27 -10.24 5.83
CA GLU A 192 22.19 -11.16 6.50
C GLU A 192 21.44 -12.31 7.20
N VAL A 193 20.32 -11.99 7.88
CA VAL A 193 19.46 -13.00 8.50
C VAL A 193 18.81 -13.90 7.45
N CYS A 194 18.25 -13.30 6.38
CA CYS A 194 17.62 -14.06 5.31
C CYS A 194 18.60 -15.02 4.62
N GLN A 195 19.84 -14.59 4.38
CA GLN A 195 20.91 -15.41 3.79
C GLN A 195 21.28 -16.59 4.68
N LYS A 196 21.46 -16.33 5.98
CA LYS A 196 21.78 -17.36 6.98
C LYS A 196 20.75 -18.49 7.00
N HIS A 197 19.46 -18.15 6.92
CA HIS A 197 18.35 -19.11 6.94
C HIS A 197 17.87 -19.54 5.54
N GLN A 198 18.53 -19.10 4.47
CA GLN A 198 18.13 -19.33 3.08
C GLN A 198 16.65 -18.97 2.81
N ALA A 199 16.17 -17.93 3.46
CA ALA A 199 14.79 -17.47 3.40
C ALA A 199 14.46 -16.85 2.04
N PHE A 200 13.21 -17.01 1.60
CA PHE A 200 12.66 -16.18 0.53
C PHE A 200 12.11 -14.87 1.09
N VAL A 201 12.22 -13.82 0.28
CA VAL A 201 11.59 -12.53 0.56
C VAL A 201 10.57 -12.24 -0.54
N ILE A 202 9.35 -11.86 -0.15
CA ILE A 202 8.38 -11.23 -1.05
C ILE A 202 8.39 -9.75 -0.69
N SER A 203 9.07 -8.94 -1.50
CA SER A 203 9.17 -7.49 -1.31
C SER A 203 8.08 -6.79 -2.09
N ASP A 204 7.08 -6.26 -1.38
CA ASP A 204 6.02 -5.44 -1.96
C ASP A 204 6.46 -3.98 -1.99
N GLU A 205 6.95 -3.55 -3.16
CA GLU A 205 7.54 -2.24 -3.39
C GLU A 205 6.59 -1.30 -4.17
N ILE A 206 5.28 -1.51 -4.05
CA ILE A 206 4.26 -0.74 -4.79
C ILE A 206 4.28 0.76 -4.47
N TYR A 207 4.88 1.17 -3.35
CA TYR A 207 5.04 2.58 -2.94
C TYR A 207 6.46 3.12 -3.16
N ALA A 208 7.36 2.40 -3.83
CA ALA A 208 8.76 2.78 -4.03
C ALA A 208 8.95 4.22 -4.49
N LEU A 209 8.18 4.69 -5.48
CA LEU A 209 8.23 6.06 -5.99
C LEU A 209 7.30 7.06 -5.25
N VAL A 210 6.61 6.60 -4.21
CA VAL A 210 5.89 7.46 -3.26
C VAL A 210 6.70 7.63 -1.97
N THR A 211 8.00 7.37 -2.01
CA THR A 211 8.96 7.65 -0.94
C THR A 211 9.26 9.15 -0.92
N TYR A 212 9.11 9.81 0.23
CA TYR A 212 9.20 11.28 0.33
C TYR A 212 10.61 11.82 0.06
N LEU A 213 11.62 11.07 0.49
CA LEU A 213 13.02 11.30 0.16
C LEU A 213 13.47 10.18 -0.79
N GLN A 214 13.43 10.46 -2.09
CA GLN A 214 13.59 9.45 -3.13
C GLN A 214 14.91 8.68 -3.04
N ASP A 215 16.00 9.34 -2.70
CA ASP A 215 17.33 8.75 -2.57
C ASP A 215 17.45 7.77 -1.37
N HIS A 216 16.44 7.72 -0.49
CA HIS A 216 16.42 6.82 0.66
C HIS A 216 15.84 5.44 0.35
N PHE A 217 15.11 5.28 -0.75
CA PHE A 217 14.55 3.98 -1.13
C PHE A 217 15.61 3.08 -1.76
N VAL A 218 15.70 1.85 -1.27
CA VAL A 218 16.53 0.79 -1.86
C VAL A 218 15.69 -0.45 -2.09
N SER A 219 15.72 -0.97 -3.33
CA SER A 219 15.00 -2.20 -3.68
C SER A 219 15.71 -3.45 -3.15
N MET A 220 14.92 -4.40 -2.65
CA MET A 220 15.42 -5.73 -2.27
C MET A 220 15.97 -6.53 -3.45
N ALA A 221 15.54 -6.23 -4.68
CA ALA A 221 16.12 -6.82 -5.89
C ALA A 221 17.61 -6.49 -6.07
N LYS A 222 18.09 -5.37 -5.47
CA LYS A 222 19.49 -4.97 -5.46
C LYS A 222 20.29 -5.65 -4.34
N LEU A 223 19.69 -5.83 -3.16
CA LEU A 223 20.39 -6.30 -1.96
C LEU A 223 20.39 -7.82 -1.82
N TYR A 224 19.30 -8.48 -2.23
CA TYR A 224 19.15 -9.93 -2.12
C TYR A 224 18.45 -10.53 -3.35
N PRO A 225 19.06 -10.40 -4.56
CA PRO A 225 18.44 -10.83 -5.81
C PRO A 225 18.22 -12.34 -5.89
N GLU A 226 18.96 -13.17 -5.12
CA GLU A 226 18.96 -14.62 -5.24
C GLU A 226 17.61 -15.23 -4.85
N ARG A 227 16.97 -14.70 -3.81
CA ARG A 227 15.74 -15.29 -3.23
C ARG A 227 14.65 -14.27 -2.97
N THR A 228 14.67 -13.15 -3.69
CA THR A 228 13.64 -12.11 -3.55
C THR A 228 12.73 -12.08 -4.78
N PHE A 229 11.43 -12.13 -4.52
CA PHE A 229 10.39 -11.71 -5.45
C PHE A 229 10.04 -10.26 -5.15
N VAL A 230 10.12 -9.36 -6.15
CA VAL A 230 9.72 -7.96 -5.96
C VAL A 230 8.45 -7.69 -6.73
N THR A 231 7.42 -7.16 -6.07
CA THR A 231 6.18 -6.72 -6.71
C THR A 231 6.14 -5.20 -6.79
N ASN A 232 5.80 -4.68 -7.96
CA ASN A 232 5.63 -3.24 -8.23
C ASN A 232 4.52 -3.04 -9.28
N GLY A 233 4.21 -1.78 -9.64
CA GLY A 233 3.21 -1.47 -10.66
C GLY A 233 2.88 0.01 -10.71
N ILE A 234 1.90 0.36 -11.55
CA ILE A 234 1.50 1.75 -11.84
C ILE A 234 0.34 2.25 -10.98
N SER A 235 -0.11 1.47 -10.00
CA SER A 235 -1.35 1.75 -9.26
C SER A 235 -1.26 2.94 -8.33
N LYS A 236 -0.07 3.28 -7.81
CA LYS A 236 0.09 4.27 -6.72
C LYS A 236 0.79 5.53 -7.18
N ASP A 237 1.99 5.41 -7.66
CA ASP A 237 2.83 6.52 -8.11
C ASP A 237 2.31 7.19 -9.40
N ARG A 238 1.68 6.43 -10.31
CA ARG A 238 1.07 6.93 -11.55
C ARG A 238 -0.46 6.94 -11.52
N SER A 239 -1.05 6.76 -10.32
CA SER A 239 -2.49 6.83 -10.05
C SER A 239 -3.37 5.99 -10.99
N ALA A 240 -2.82 4.89 -11.52
CA ALA A 240 -3.46 4.04 -12.52
C ALA A 240 -3.99 2.71 -11.92
N ALA A 241 -4.57 2.76 -10.71
CA ALA A 241 -5.06 1.57 -10.03
C ALA A 241 -6.10 0.78 -10.84
N GLY A 242 -6.96 1.48 -11.58
CA GLY A 242 -7.98 0.90 -12.45
C GLY A 242 -7.43 0.18 -13.69
N TYR A 243 -6.19 0.45 -14.10
CA TYR A 243 -5.57 -0.19 -15.27
C TYR A 243 -5.16 -1.64 -14.99
N ARG A 244 -5.07 -2.05 -13.72
CA ARG A 244 -4.78 -3.43 -13.31
C ARG A 244 -3.49 -3.98 -13.92
N LEU A 245 -2.39 -3.22 -13.90
CA LEU A 245 -1.07 -3.67 -14.34
C LEU A 245 -0.07 -3.61 -13.19
N GLY A 246 0.64 -4.71 -13.00
CA GLY A 246 1.74 -4.84 -12.07
C GLY A 246 2.90 -5.60 -12.69
N THR A 247 4.04 -5.57 -12.04
CA THR A 247 5.27 -6.24 -12.44
C THR A 247 5.78 -7.10 -11.30
N CYS A 248 6.44 -8.21 -11.62
CA CYS A 248 7.14 -9.03 -10.65
C CYS A 248 8.56 -9.34 -11.15
N ILE A 249 9.56 -8.98 -10.33
CA ILE A 249 10.94 -9.43 -10.52
C ILE A 249 11.06 -10.78 -9.83
N LEU A 250 11.58 -11.76 -10.55
CA LEU A 250 11.81 -13.11 -10.07
C LEU A 250 13.21 -13.25 -9.47
N PRO A 251 13.43 -14.18 -8.52
CA PRO A 251 14.74 -14.48 -7.99
C PRO A 251 15.75 -14.83 -9.07
N SER A 252 17.03 -14.55 -8.85
CA SER A 252 18.09 -14.90 -9.79
C SER A 252 18.48 -16.38 -9.73
N VAL A 253 18.14 -17.06 -8.64
CA VAL A 253 18.30 -18.54 -8.53
C VAL A 253 17.02 -19.22 -9.03
N ASN A 254 17.18 -20.24 -9.86
CA ASN A 254 16.06 -21.00 -10.45
C ASN A 254 15.07 -20.14 -11.25
N THR A 255 15.50 -19.05 -11.84
CA THR A 255 14.68 -18.08 -12.55
C THR A 255 13.74 -18.74 -13.58
N SER A 256 14.26 -19.64 -14.42
CA SER A 256 13.47 -20.31 -15.45
C SER A 256 12.30 -21.11 -14.84
N GLN A 257 12.54 -21.84 -13.76
CA GLN A 257 11.50 -22.60 -13.08
C GLN A 257 10.39 -21.69 -12.53
N TYR A 258 10.73 -20.58 -11.86
CA TYR A 258 9.76 -19.64 -11.35
C TYR A 258 8.98 -18.95 -12.49
N LYS A 259 9.67 -18.57 -13.56
CA LYS A 259 9.05 -17.98 -14.74
C LYS A 259 8.06 -18.93 -15.40
N ASP A 260 8.48 -20.17 -15.68
CA ASP A 260 7.63 -21.16 -16.34
C ASP A 260 6.39 -21.47 -15.49
N THR A 261 6.57 -21.62 -14.17
CA THR A 261 5.46 -21.83 -13.24
C THR A 261 4.52 -20.62 -13.22
N TYR A 262 5.06 -19.40 -13.14
CA TYR A 262 4.25 -18.18 -13.17
C TYR A 262 3.46 -18.06 -14.47
N VAL A 263 4.09 -18.27 -15.62
CA VAL A 263 3.46 -18.18 -16.94
C VAL A 263 2.36 -19.23 -17.11
N ALA A 264 2.60 -20.47 -16.69
CA ALA A 264 1.58 -21.54 -16.71
C ALA A 264 0.38 -21.16 -15.83
N PHE A 265 0.64 -20.63 -14.64
CA PHE A 265 -0.40 -20.23 -13.70
C PHE A 265 -1.18 -19.01 -14.22
N ALA A 266 -0.51 -17.97 -14.71
CA ALA A 266 -1.14 -16.80 -15.33
C ALA A 266 -2.03 -17.19 -16.52
N SER A 267 -1.53 -18.07 -17.40
CA SER A 267 -2.28 -18.59 -18.54
C SER A 267 -3.58 -19.31 -18.12
N THR A 268 -3.53 -20.03 -16.99
CA THR A 268 -4.69 -20.73 -16.45
C THR A 268 -5.72 -19.80 -15.80
N LEU A 269 -5.24 -18.77 -15.07
CA LEU A 269 -6.11 -17.88 -14.29
C LEU A 269 -6.77 -16.78 -15.12
N TYR A 270 -6.00 -16.12 -15.99
CA TYR A 270 -6.47 -14.92 -16.70
C TYR A 270 -5.91 -14.76 -18.12
N THR A 271 -5.20 -15.74 -18.63
CA THR A 271 -4.59 -15.77 -19.97
C THR A 271 -3.45 -14.75 -20.14
N ASN A 272 -3.73 -13.46 -20.09
CA ASN A 272 -2.77 -12.34 -20.17
C ASN A 272 -3.38 -11.07 -19.54
N VAL A 273 -2.52 -10.11 -19.21
CA VAL A 273 -2.96 -8.75 -18.85
C VAL A 273 -3.56 -8.10 -20.11
N SER A 274 -4.59 -7.26 -19.94
CA SER A 274 -5.23 -6.53 -21.04
C SER A 274 -4.21 -5.93 -22.02
N THR A 275 -4.26 -6.36 -23.28
CA THR A 275 -3.26 -5.96 -24.29
C THR A 275 -3.23 -4.45 -24.53
N PRO A 276 -4.38 -3.73 -24.66
CA PRO A 276 -4.38 -2.26 -24.73
C PRO A 276 -3.69 -1.61 -23.52
N ILE A 277 -3.90 -2.14 -22.31
CA ILE A 277 -3.27 -1.61 -21.09
C ILE A 277 -1.76 -1.83 -21.13
N GLN A 278 -1.27 -2.97 -21.61
CA GLN A 278 0.16 -3.23 -21.72
C GLN A 278 0.83 -2.24 -22.68
N HIS A 279 0.21 -1.96 -23.84
CA HIS A 279 0.72 -0.98 -24.80
C HIS A 279 0.70 0.44 -24.22
N ALA A 280 -0.36 0.83 -23.52
CA ALA A 280 -0.41 2.12 -22.85
C ALA A 280 0.64 2.25 -21.72
N ALA A 281 0.92 1.16 -21.02
CA ALA A 281 1.89 1.14 -19.92
C ALA A 281 3.34 1.28 -20.40
N ILE A 282 3.65 1.05 -21.67
CA ILE A 282 4.97 1.38 -22.26
C ILE A 282 5.30 2.83 -21.95
N THR A 283 4.37 3.76 -22.23
CA THR A 283 4.55 5.19 -21.92
C THR A 283 4.77 5.44 -20.42
N ALA A 284 4.12 4.67 -19.55
CA ALA A 284 4.28 4.81 -18.11
C ALA A 284 5.67 4.45 -17.59
N TYR A 285 6.40 3.60 -18.29
CA TYR A 285 7.73 3.13 -17.90
C TYR A 285 8.87 3.77 -18.69
N GLN A 286 8.57 4.46 -19.79
CA GLN A 286 9.56 5.23 -20.54
C GLN A 286 10.10 6.42 -19.77
N ALA A 287 11.29 6.89 -20.13
CA ALA A 287 11.81 8.18 -19.67
C ALA A 287 10.96 9.31 -20.27
N ASN A 288 9.95 9.75 -19.52
CA ASN A 288 8.99 10.77 -19.93
C ASN A 288 8.93 11.89 -18.90
N ALA A 289 9.37 13.09 -19.28
CA ALA A 289 9.45 14.23 -18.36
C ALA A 289 8.11 14.61 -17.73
N GLN A 290 6.98 14.47 -18.45
CA GLN A 290 5.66 14.77 -17.90
C GLN A 290 5.26 13.77 -16.80
N ILE A 291 5.60 12.49 -16.96
CA ILE A 291 5.31 11.44 -15.97
C ILE A 291 6.23 11.59 -14.76
N GLU A 292 7.51 11.90 -14.98
CA GLU A 292 8.45 12.15 -13.87
C GLU A 292 8.04 13.35 -13.03
N ASP A 293 7.66 14.46 -13.68
CA ASP A 293 7.17 15.66 -13.01
C ASP A 293 5.84 15.40 -12.25
N TYR A 294 4.95 14.63 -12.86
CA TYR A 294 3.71 14.19 -12.21
C TYR A 294 3.99 13.37 -10.95
N MET A 295 4.89 12.38 -11.02
CA MET A 295 5.25 11.54 -9.87
C MET A 295 5.93 12.38 -8.77
N ALA A 296 6.78 13.31 -9.14
CA ALA A 296 7.43 14.23 -8.19
C ALA A 296 6.40 15.13 -7.50
N THR A 297 5.50 15.74 -8.25
CA THR A 297 4.45 16.63 -7.72
C THR A 297 3.50 15.88 -6.78
N THR A 298 2.99 14.74 -7.19
CA THR A 298 2.04 13.96 -6.36
C THR A 298 2.70 13.41 -5.10
N ARG A 299 3.95 12.98 -5.17
CA ARG A 299 4.77 12.58 -4.01
C ARG A 299 4.95 13.72 -3.02
N ASP A 300 5.26 14.93 -3.49
CA ASP A 300 5.41 16.11 -2.64
C ASP A 300 4.10 16.50 -1.95
N ILE A 301 2.97 16.42 -2.67
CA ILE A 301 1.65 16.63 -2.06
C ILE A 301 1.40 15.58 -0.97
N HIS A 302 1.66 14.30 -1.22
CA HIS A 302 1.52 13.24 -0.21
C HIS A 302 2.42 13.47 1.00
N ARG A 303 3.68 13.88 0.80
CA ARG A 303 4.62 14.24 1.87
C ARG A 303 4.05 15.37 2.73
N MET A 304 3.67 16.48 2.10
CA MET A 304 3.14 17.66 2.76
C MET A 304 1.92 17.32 3.62
N VAL A 305 0.95 16.61 3.04
CA VAL A 305 -0.30 16.24 3.72
C VAL A 305 -0.03 15.23 4.85
N GLY A 306 0.72 14.19 4.57
CA GLY A 306 1.04 13.13 5.54
C GLY A 306 1.78 13.66 6.75
N GLN A 307 2.82 14.48 6.53
CA GLN A 307 3.61 15.08 7.61
C GLN A 307 2.82 16.11 8.43
N TYR A 308 1.97 16.90 7.79
CA TYR A 308 1.13 17.88 8.49
C TYR A 308 0.18 17.19 9.49
N PHE A 309 -0.60 16.20 9.03
CA PHE A 309 -1.60 15.56 9.89
C PHE A 309 -0.97 14.61 10.92
N SER A 310 0.03 13.81 10.54
CA SER A 310 0.69 12.93 11.51
C SER A 310 1.39 13.72 12.62
N LYS A 311 2.02 14.85 12.31
CA LYS A 311 2.62 15.73 13.31
C LYS A 311 1.57 16.39 14.21
N LYS A 312 0.45 16.87 13.64
CA LYS A 312 -0.66 17.46 14.40
C LYS A 312 -1.26 16.45 15.38
N MET A 313 -1.50 15.22 14.92
CA MET A 313 -2.03 14.13 15.76
C MET A 313 -1.01 13.66 16.80
N GLY A 314 0.25 13.47 16.42
CA GLY A 314 1.34 13.02 17.29
C GLY A 314 1.73 14.02 18.39
N ALA A 315 1.19 15.23 18.39
CA ALA A 315 1.35 16.17 19.48
C ALA A 315 0.53 15.81 20.74
N LEU A 316 -0.43 14.87 20.62
CA LEU A 316 -1.25 14.41 21.74
C LEU A 316 -0.54 13.29 22.51
N PRO A 317 -0.34 13.44 23.84
CA PRO A 317 0.37 12.44 24.64
C PRO A 317 -0.45 11.16 24.90
N SER A 318 -1.75 11.19 24.62
CA SER A 318 -2.69 10.09 24.86
C SER A 318 -2.71 9.01 23.77
N ILE A 319 -2.07 9.26 22.63
CA ILE A 319 -1.99 8.33 21.49
C ILE A 319 -0.57 8.25 20.95
N ASP A 320 -0.26 7.17 20.24
CA ASP A 320 0.94 7.08 19.40
C ASP A 320 0.56 7.20 17.92
N VAL A 321 1.42 7.85 17.13
CA VAL A 321 1.17 8.10 15.70
C VAL A 321 2.43 7.81 14.91
N SER A 322 2.34 6.98 13.87
CA SER A 322 3.48 6.77 12.98
C SER A 322 3.74 8.00 12.11
N MET A 323 5.01 8.32 11.91
CA MET A 323 5.44 9.41 11.01
C MET A 323 5.74 8.83 9.64
N PRO A 324 4.93 9.13 8.60
CA PRO A 324 5.15 8.55 7.29
C PRO A 324 6.38 9.14 6.59
N GLU A 325 7.16 8.26 5.98
CA GLU A 325 8.30 8.56 5.11
C GLU A 325 8.00 8.18 3.65
N GLY A 326 6.84 7.52 3.42
CA GLY A 326 6.36 7.15 2.09
C GLY A 326 4.91 6.67 2.10
N GLY A 327 4.36 6.45 0.91
CA GLY A 327 2.95 6.10 0.74
C GLY A 327 2.02 7.26 1.03
N PHE A 328 0.77 6.94 1.39
CA PHE A 328 -0.25 7.94 1.79
C PHE A 328 -1.08 7.43 2.97
N TYR A 329 -0.37 6.80 3.92
CA TYR A 329 -0.94 6.28 5.17
C TYR A 329 -0.07 6.64 6.36
N PHE A 330 -0.71 6.71 7.51
CA PHE A 330 -0.10 6.53 8.82
C PHE A 330 -1.08 5.79 9.74
N VAL A 331 -0.62 5.39 10.91
CA VAL A 331 -1.45 4.76 11.93
C VAL A 331 -1.57 5.63 13.16
N ILE A 332 -2.75 5.56 13.79
CA ILE A 332 -3.00 6.08 15.13
C ILE A 332 -3.21 4.87 16.05
N ASP A 333 -2.45 4.81 17.12
CA ASP A 333 -2.56 3.80 18.15
C ASP A 333 -3.29 4.38 19.37
N PHE A 334 -4.53 3.94 19.60
CA PHE A 334 -5.40 4.35 20.71
C PHE A 334 -5.21 3.47 21.96
N ASN A 335 -4.25 2.55 21.98
CA ASN A 335 -4.11 1.60 23.09
C ASN A 335 -3.85 2.27 24.43
N ARG A 336 -3.21 3.44 24.47
CA ARG A 336 -3.06 4.24 25.70
C ARG A 336 -4.38 4.73 26.26
N LEU A 337 -5.39 4.92 25.41
CA LEU A 337 -6.75 5.33 25.80
C LEU A 337 -7.65 4.17 26.22
N LYS A 338 -7.23 2.90 26.08
CA LYS A 338 -8.05 1.72 26.46
C LYS A 338 -8.76 1.85 27.83
N PRO A 339 -8.10 2.31 28.90
CA PRO A 339 -8.77 2.43 30.20
C PRO A 339 -9.94 3.43 30.22
N ALA A 340 -9.81 4.52 29.48
CA ALA A 340 -10.87 5.55 29.35
C ALA A 340 -11.96 5.06 28.40
N LEU A 341 -11.59 4.57 27.21
CA LEU A 341 -12.51 4.04 26.19
C LEU A 341 -13.39 2.90 26.75
N LYS A 342 -12.84 2.05 27.61
CA LYS A 342 -13.59 0.97 28.24
C LYS A 342 -14.76 1.47 29.09
N LYS A 343 -14.67 2.65 29.70
CA LYS A 343 -15.77 3.28 30.46
C LYS A 343 -16.97 3.61 29.55
N HIS A 344 -16.71 3.78 28.26
CA HIS A 344 -17.70 4.04 27.20
C HIS A 344 -18.05 2.79 26.38
N HIS A 345 -17.71 1.59 26.90
CA HIS A 345 -17.93 0.30 26.23
C HIS A 345 -17.18 0.12 24.89
N ILE A 346 -16.11 0.89 24.68
CA ILE A 346 -15.23 0.75 23.50
C ILE A 346 -14.05 -0.14 23.91
N THR A 347 -14.04 -1.40 23.45
CA THR A 347 -13.10 -2.43 23.91
C THR A 347 -12.32 -3.10 22.78
N ASP A 348 -12.77 -2.90 21.54
CA ASP A 348 -12.19 -3.54 20.34
C ASP A 348 -12.37 -2.66 19.10
N GLY A 349 -11.78 -3.08 17.97
CA GLY A 349 -11.86 -2.37 16.70
C GLY A 349 -13.28 -2.08 16.23
N PRO A 350 -14.21 -3.07 16.22
CA PRO A 350 -15.59 -2.83 15.83
C PRO A 350 -16.31 -1.79 16.68
N SER A 351 -16.17 -1.81 18.00
CA SER A 351 -16.78 -0.82 18.90
C SER A 351 -16.18 0.59 18.72
N LEU A 352 -14.87 0.68 18.44
CA LEU A 352 -14.21 1.94 18.11
C LEU A 352 -14.69 2.49 16.74
N THR A 353 -14.83 1.62 15.73
CA THR A 353 -15.42 1.99 14.42
C THR A 353 -16.83 2.55 14.60
N GLU A 354 -17.67 1.85 15.37
CA GLU A 354 -19.05 2.30 15.61
C GLU A 354 -19.11 3.66 16.32
N ALA A 355 -18.24 3.88 17.32
CA ALA A 355 -18.18 5.15 18.05
C ALA A 355 -17.76 6.31 17.13
N LEU A 356 -16.72 6.12 16.31
CA LEU A 356 -16.24 7.14 15.37
C LEU A 356 -17.22 7.44 14.24
N LEU A 357 -18.00 6.45 13.79
CA LEU A 357 -19.01 6.67 12.74
C LEU A 357 -20.23 7.44 13.22
N LYS A 358 -20.52 7.46 14.53
CA LYS A 358 -21.66 8.21 15.09
C LYS A 358 -21.41 9.72 15.11
N ALA A 359 -22.51 10.47 15.19
CA ALA A 359 -22.45 11.90 15.50
C ALA A 359 -21.85 12.11 16.90
N PRO A 360 -21.05 13.16 17.14
CA PRO A 360 -20.75 14.25 16.19
C PRO A 360 -19.61 13.92 15.21
N TYR A 361 -18.83 12.85 15.40
CA TYR A 361 -17.53 12.63 14.75
C TYR A 361 -17.65 12.29 13.25
N ARG A 362 -18.45 11.26 12.90
CA ARG A 362 -18.71 10.85 11.50
C ARG A 362 -17.43 10.54 10.70
N VAL A 363 -16.49 9.88 11.36
CA VAL A 363 -15.18 9.50 10.80
C VAL A 363 -15.14 8.01 10.55
N ALA A 364 -14.62 7.60 9.39
CA ALA A 364 -14.38 6.21 9.04
C ALA A 364 -12.90 5.91 8.91
N LEU A 365 -12.41 4.95 9.69
CA LEU A 365 -11.03 4.46 9.74
C LEU A 365 -11.00 2.95 9.48
N VAL A 366 -9.83 2.40 9.17
CA VAL A 366 -9.62 0.95 9.07
C VAL A 366 -8.92 0.45 10.34
N MET A 367 -9.60 -0.42 11.09
CA MET A 367 -9.11 -0.89 12.40
C MET A 367 -8.10 -2.03 12.31
N GLY A 368 -7.38 -2.25 13.42
CA GLY A 368 -6.27 -3.19 13.57
C GLY A 368 -6.59 -4.62 13.14
N GLU A 369 -7.78 -5.15 13.46
CA GLU A 369 -8.19 -6.50 13.05
C GLU A 369 -8.12 -6.69 11.52
N SER A 370 -8.52 -5.67 10.75
CA SER A 370 -8.48 -5.72 9.27
C SER A 370 -7.07 -5.61 8.69
N ILE A 371 -6.08 -5.24 9.49
CA ILE A 371 -4.68 -5.06 9.10
C ILE A 371 -3.75 -6.01 9.87
N ALA A 372 -4.24 -7.21 10.16
CA ALA A 372 -3.53 -8.31 10.79
C ALA A 372 -3.12 -8.12 12.27
N CYS A 373 -3.70 -7.16 12.98
CA CYS A 373 -3.54 -7.01 14.42
C CYS A 373 -4.60 -7.79 15.21
N ALA A 374 -4.43 -7.92 16.53
CA ALA A 374 -5.42 -8.53 17.39
C ALA A 374 -6.72 -7.70 17.43
N LYS A 375 -7.85 -8.36 17.70
CA LYS A 375 -9.16 -7.70 17.70
C LYS A 375 -9.26 -6.58 18.75
N ASP A 376 -8.62 -6.76 19.88
CA ASP A 376 -8.57 -5.78 20.98
C ASP A 376 -7.43 -4.75 20.82
N ASP A 377 -6.66 -4.81 19.74
CA ASP A 377 -5.62 -3.84 19.41
C ASP A 377 -6.26 -2.61 18.76
N LEU A 378 -6.38 -1.54 19.53
CA LEU A 378 -7.04 -0.30 19.09
C LEU A 378 -6.11 0.54 18.22
N LEU A 379 -5.60 -0.07 17.15
CA LEU A 379 -4.81 0.59 16.12
C LEU A 379 -5.70 0.93 14.92
N ALA A 380 -5.58 2.13 14.39
CA ALA A 380 -6.32 2.56 13.21
C ALA A 380 -5.40 3.04 12.09
N ARG A 381 -5.65 2.58 10.86
CA ARG A 381 -5.00 3.10 9.66
C ARG A 381 -5.76 4.31 9.13
N ILE A 382 -5.01 5.36 8.84
CA ILE A 382 -5.46 6.59 8.19
C ILE A 382 -4.94 6.61 6.75
N ALA A 383 -5.83 6.68 5.77
CA ALA A 383 -5.49 7.02 4.39
C ALA A 383 -5.77 8.53 4.19
N PHE A 384 -4.73 9.36 4.20
CA PHE A 384 -4.87 10.83 4.20
C PHE A 384 -5.04 11.41 2.79
N ILE A 385 -6.04 10.91 2.08
CA ILE A 385 -6.31 11.21 0.66
C ILE A 385 -7.76 11.59 0.38
N ASP A 386 -8.55 11.97 1.40
CA ASP A 386 -9.96 12.37 1.24
C ASP A 386 -10.09 13.84 0.82
N TYR A 387 -9.53 14.16 -0.36
CA TYR A 387 -9.58 15.48 -1.00
C TYR A 387 -9.75 15.36 -2.52
N ASP A 388 -10.16 16.45 -3.17
CA ASP A 388 -10.21 16.55 -4.64
C ASP A 388 -8.79 16.65 -5.22
N GLY A 389 -8.28 15.51 -5.66
CA GLY A 389 -6.90 15.37 -6.14
C GLY A 389 -6.61 16.24 -7.36
N GLU A 390 -7.54 16.37 -8.31
CA GLU A 390 -7.34 17.18 -9.52
C GLU A 390 -7.21 18.67 -9.17
N THR A 391 -8.14 19.18 -8.38
CA THR A 391 -8.08 20.58 -7.91
C THR A 391 -6.82 20.87 -7.11
N ILE A 392 -6.41 19.97 -6.22
CA ILE A 392 -5.20 20.13 -5.40
C ILE A 392 -3.95 20.09 -6.26
N TYR A 393 -3.87 19.16 -7.20
CA TYR A 393 -2.74 19.03 -8.12
C TYR A 393 -2.55 20.33 -8.93
N GLN A 394 -3.62 20.86 -9.54
CA GLN A 394 -3.56 22.10 -10.34
C GLN A 394 -3.13 23.30 -9.49
N ARG A 395 -3.66 23.44 -8.27
CA ARG A 395 -3.29 24.53 -7.35
C ARG A 395 -1.85 24.44 -6.90
N TYR A 396 -1.39 23.22 -6.61
CA TYR A 396 0.01 22.98 -6.22
C TYR A 396 0.96 23.32 -7.37
N GLN A 397 0.67 22.90 -8.59
CA GLN A 397 1.49 23.25 -9.77
C GLN A 397 1.54 24.75 -10.01
N ALA A 398 0.41 25.46 -9.86
CA ALA A 398 0.38 26.91 -10.05
C ALA A 398 1.18 27.69 -8.99
N HIS A 399 1.14 27.27 -7.74
CA HIS A 399 1.76 27.94 -6.60
C HIS A 399 2.24 26.93 -5.55
N PRO A 400 3.36 26.22 -5.79
CA PRO A 400 3.88 25.24 -4.84
C PRO A 400 4.33 25.93 -3.54
N PRO A 401 3.83 25.48 -2.37
CA PRO A 401 4.28 26.03 -1.09
C PRO A 401 5.72 25.62 -0.82
N LYS A 402 6.55 26.58 -0.35
CA LYS A 402 8.02 26.38 -0.20
C LYS A 402 8.48 26.35 1.24
N THR A 403 7.60 26.55 2.19
CA THR A 403 7.93 26.55 3.63
C THR A 403 6.89 25.78 4.41
N PRO A 404 7.22 25.21 5.58
CA PRO A 404 6.25 24.49 6.40
C PRO A 404 4.97 25.30 6.71
N ASP A 405 5.10 26.61 6.98
CA ASP A 405 3.95 27.47 7.21
C ASP A 405 3.09 27.69 5.96
N ALA A 406 3.71 27.74 4.78
CA ALA A 406 3.00 27.84 3.52
C ALA A 406 2.28 26.50 3.19
N GLU A 407 2.89 25.37 3.50
CA GLU A 407 2.29 24.03 3.38
C GLU A 407 1.07 23.90 4.29
N ALA A 408 1.18 24.30 5.55
CA ALA A 408 0.06 24.31 6.50
C ALA A 408 -1.10 25.17 5.99
N ARG A 409 -0.83 26.42 5.58
CA ARG A 409 -1.86 27.32 5.00
C ARG A 409 -2.49 26.74 3.73
N PHE A 410 -1.72 26.08 2.87
CA PHE A 410 -2.23 25.42 1.66
C PHE A 410 -3.23 24.33 2.02
N ILE A 411 -2.90 23.46 2.98
CA ILE A 411 -3.78 22.38 3.45
C ILE A 411 -5.05 22.96 4.07
N GLU A 412 -4.93 23.89 5.01
CA GLU A 412 -6.05 24.51 5.72
C GLU A 412 -7.01 25.25 4.77
N THR A 413 -6.46 25.90 3.74
CA THR A 413 -7.25 26.63 2.75
C THR A 413 -7.95 25.73 1.74
N HIS A 414 -7.27 24.66 1.28
CA HIS A 414 -7.71 23.92 0.11
C HIS A 414 -8.23 22.50 0.41
N MET A 415 -8.00 21.98 1.63
CA MET A 415 -8.41 20.63 2.03
C MET A 415 -9.35 20.66 3.25
N ALA A 416 -10.26 21.64 3.29
CA ALA A 416 -11.12 21.90 4.45
C ALA A 416 -11.96 20.71 4.91
N HIS A 417 -12.39 19.82 3.98
CA HIS A 417 -13.12 18.61 4.34
C HIS A 417 -12.23 17.66 5.17
N MET A 418 -11.01 17.45 4.73
CA MET A 418 -10.05 16.59 5.42
C MET A 418 -9.59 17.19 6.75
N VAL A 419 -9.36 18.52 6.80
CA VAL A 419 -9.04 19.23 8.06
C VAL A 419 -10.14 18.99 9.11
N ARG A 420 -11.42 19.18 8.73
CA ARG A 420 -12.54 18.88 9.64
C ARG A 420 -12.56 17.41 10.10
N GLY A 421 -12.25 16.47 9.21
CA GLY A 421 -12.17 15.05 9.58
C GLY A 421 -11.14 14.77 10.66
N PHE A 422 -9.96 15.38 10.56
CA PHE A 422 -8.93 15.27 11.60
C PHE A 422 -9.33 16.00 12.88
N ASP A 423 -10.00 17.15 12.80
CA ASP A 423 -10.52 17.85 13.98
C ASP A 423 -11.59 17.00 14.71
N GLN A 424 -12.40 16.22 13.99
CA GLN A 424 -13.32 15.27 14.61
C GLN A 424 -12.62 14.11 15.32
N ILE A 425 -11.47 13.62 14.79
CA ILE A 425 -10.65 12.63 15.50
C ILE A 425 -10.07 13.24 16.77
N LEU A 426 -9.58 14.47 16.72
CA LEU A 426 -9.09 15.20 17.91
C LEU A 426 -10.20 15.34 18.96
N THR A 427 -11.38 15.79 18.57
CA THR A 427 -12.55 15.90 19.46
C THR A 427 -12.90 14.55 20.08
N PHE A 428 -12.88 13.45 19.30
CA PHE A 428 -13.12 12.10 19.84
C PHE A 428 -12.10 11.74 20.92
N ILE A 429 -10.82 12.06 20.69
CA ILE A 429 -9.76 11.77 21.66
C ILE A 429 -9.95 12.60 22.94
N GLU A 430 -10.25 13.90 22.81
CA GLU A 430 -10.50 14.81 23.93
C GLU A 430 -11.70 14.37 24.77
N ASP A 431 -12.81 13.98 24.12
CA ASP A 431 -14.03 13.51 24.81
C ASP A 431 -13.81 12.20 25.59
N HIS A 432 -12.71 11.45 25.31
CA HIS A 432 -12.41 10.16 25.90
C HIS A 432 -11.06 10.15 26.67
N THR A 433 -10.47 11.30 26.96
CA THR A 433 -9.28 11.44 27.81
C THR A 433 -9.69 11.81 29.24
#